data_255f4ca5136aa847311ad7d909ea047c
#
_entry.id   255f4ca5136aa847311ad7d909ea047c
#
_cell.length_a   1.000
_cell.length_b   1.000
_cell.length_c   1.000
_cell.angle_alpha   90.00
_cell.angle_beta   90.00
_cell.angle_gamma   90.00
#
_symmetry.space_group_name_H-M   'P 1'
#
loop_
_entity.id
_entity.type
_entity.pdbx_description
1 polymer ?
#
loop_
_entity_poly.entity_id
_entity_poly.type
_entity_poly.pdbx_seq_one_letter_code
_entity_poly.pdbx_strand_id
1 'polypeptide(L)'
;MESWLKETGAAGLDDLELADFPITGRGVRTLRHFKEGEKILTIPCGSLWTVEQAYADSLLGPALRSARPPLSVEDTLATYILFVRSRESGYDGLRSHVAALPPSYSSSIFFAEDELEVCAGTSLYTLTKQLEQRIEDDYRALVMRLLLQHRDVFPLEQFTIEDYKWALCTVWSRAMDFVLPDGNSVRLLAPFADMLNHSDNVKQCHAYDASSKTLSVLAGKDYEAGDQVFIYYGPVPNSRLLRLYGFVMPGNSHDNYDLVLTTHPETPFFAQKHKLWVSARLDSTSTISLSLTDPLPNDVLRYLRIQRSGASELAAMAIRRIDATEKISDSNEAEVLRFLVESLCGLLDNFGTRLEKLEEQLAEGVYALGGNAWAAAHVSLGEQRVLRLARKRAEDLLAAVESGSENGKGSLPAQAQCANCGKASVPLMLCARCRATSYCGRNCQVAHFSEHKVICRITASRNV
;
A
#
# COMPACT_ATOMS: atom_id res chain seq x y z
N MET A 1 -16.29 11.10 -23.08
CA MET A 1 -15.64 11.49 -21.80
C MET A 1 -14.91 12.83 -21.94
N GLU A 2 -13.94 12.96 -22.85
CA GLU A 2 -13.13 14.19 -22.98
C GLU A 2 -13.94 15.44 -23.30
N SER A 3 -14.91 15.35 -24.25
CA SER A 3 -15.78 16.51 -24.57
C SER A 3 -16.55 17.00 -23.35
N TRP A 4 -17.13 16.07 -22.58
CA TRP A 4 -17.81 16.40 -21.34
C TRP A 4 -16.88 17.03 -20.31
N LEU A 5 -15.66 16.49 -20.14
CA LEU A 5 -14.67 17.05 -19.22
C LEU A 5 -14.29 18.49 -19.61
N LYS A 6 -14.09 18.77 -20.90
CA LYS A 6 -13.83 20.12 -21.41
C LYS A 6 -15.00 21.07 -21.14
N GLU A 7 -16.23 20.62 -21.36
CA GLU A 7 -17.45 21.40 -21.08
C GLU A 7 -17.60 21.73 -19.59
N THR A 8 -17.12 20.86 -18.71
CA THR A 8 -17.13 21.06 -17.25
C THR A 8 -15.94 21.87 -16.73
N GLY A 9 -15.01 22.26 -17.61
CA GLY A 9 -13.88 23.13 -17.27
C GLY A 9 -12.57 22.37 -16.97
N ALA A 10 -12.45 21.10 -17.37
CA ALA A 10 -11.18 20.40 -17.32
C ALA A 10 -10.18 21.01 -18.31
N ALA A 11 -8.91 21.10 -17.92
CA ALA A 11 -7.84 21.68 -18.73
C ALA A 11 -6.68 20.68 -18.93
N GLY A 12 -5.98 20.81 -20.04
CA GLY A 12 -4.83 19.98 -20.41
C GLY A 12 -5.16 18.78 -21.30
N LEU A 13 -6.44 18.50 -21.57
CA LEU A 13 -6.88 17.34 -22.37
C LEU A 13 -6.47 17.45 -23.85
N ASP A 14 -6.21 18.64 -24.39
CA ASP A 14 -5.77 18.82 -25.78
C ASP A 14 -4.32 18.38 -26.03
N ASP A 15 -3.54 18.29 -24.96
CA ASP A 15 -2.13 17.89 -24.97
C ASP A 15 -1.92 16.41 -24.62
N LEU A 16 -3.01 15.66 -24.42
CA LEU A 16 -3.02 14.28 -23.95
C LEU A 16 -3.95 13.41 -24.78
N GLU A 17 -3.66 12.11 -24.89
CA GLU A 17 -4.55 11.12 -25.47
C GLU A 17 -4.50 9.78 -24.72
N LEU A 18 -5.61 9.04 -24.75
CA LEU A 18 -5.63 7.65 -24.30
C LEU A 18 -4.95 6.76 -25.37
N ALA A 19 -4.00 5.94 -24.97
CA ALA A 19 -3.26 5.05 -25.84
C ALA A 19 -2.98 3.71 -25.17
N ASP A 20 -2.74 2.67 -25.99
CA ASP A 20 -2.31 1.37 -25.50
C ASP A 20 -0.78 1.26 -25.55
N PHE A 21 -0.20 0.72 -24.48
CA PHE A 21 1.24 0.50 -24.32
C PHE A 21 1.51 -0.99 -24.12
N PRO A 22 2.58 -1.53 -24.73
CA PRO A 22 2.85 -2.98 -24.70
C PRO A 22 2.98 -3.59 -23.30
N ILE A 23 3.47 -2.82 -22.32
CA ILE A 23 3.76 -3.33 -20.96
C ILE A 23 2.64 -2.96 -19.98
N THR A 24 2.12 -1.73 -20.06
CA THR A 24 1.21 -1.18 -19.05
C THR A 24 -0.25 -1.19 -19.50
N GLY A 25 -0.53 -1.70 -20.70
CA GLY A 25 -1.88 -1.65 -21.29
C GLY A 25 -2.32 -0.22 -21.58
N ARG A 26 -3.59 0.06 -21.40
CA ARG A 26 -4.13 1.41 -21.65
C ARG A 26 -3.59 2.41 -20.63
N GLY A 27 -3.14 3.55 -21.14
CA GLY A 27 -2.61 4.66 -20.35
C GLY A 27 -2.83 6.00 -21.07
N VAL A 28 -2.11 7.01 -20.64
CA VAL A 28 -2.17 8.38 -21.20
C VAL A 28 -0.84 8.69 -21.88
N ARG A 29 -0.90 9.14 -23.13
CA ARG A 29 0.23 9.61 -23.94
C ARG A 29 0.21 11.14 -24.00
N THR A 30 1.39 11.77 -23.90
CA THR A 30 1.50 13.21 -24.17
C THR A 30 1.67 13.48 -25.67
N LEU A 31 1.05 14.56 -26.15
CA LEU A 31 1.13 15.02 -27.53
C LEU A 31 2.19 16.10 -27.74
N ARG A 32 2.76 16.63 -26.65
CA ARG A 32 3.84 17.62 -26.68
C ARG A 32 4.87 17.38 -25.58
N HIS A 33 5.95 18.12 -25.61
CA HIS A 33 6.93 18.16 -24.52
C HIS A 33 6.35 18.81 -23.25
N PHE A 34 6.63 18.20 -22.08
CA PHE A 34 6.36 18.75 -20.75
C PHE A 34 7.64 18.72 -19.90
N LYS A 35 7.91 19.78 -19.19
CA LYS A 35 8.97 19.82 -18.18
C LYS A 35 8.46 19.34 -16.84
N GLU A 36 9.35 18.71 -16.05
CA GLU A 36 9.03 18.32 -14.67
C GLU A 36 8.43 19.50 -13.89
N GLY A 37 7.31 19.23 -13.20
CA GLY A 37 6.55 20.22 -12.43
C GLY A 37 5.58 21.07 -13.24
N GLU A 38 5.58 20.98 -14.57
CA GLU A 38 4.59 21.64 -15.41
C GLU A 38 3.20 21.00 -15.20
N LYS A 39 2.14 21.83 -15.21
CA LYS A 39 0.78 21.31 -15.06
C LYS A 39 0.32 20.64 -16.34
N ILE A 40 -0.03 19.35 -16.21
CA ILE A 40 -0.49 18.52 -17.33
C ILE A 40 -2.02 18.49 -17.41
N LEU A 41 -2.70 18.31 -16.28
CA LEU A 41 -4.13 18.06 -16.24
C LEU A 41 -4.77 18.73 -15.03
N THR A 42 -5.99 19.24 -15.20
CA THR A 42 -6.84 19.75 -14.14
C THR A 42 -8.27 19.23 -14.31
N ILE A 43 -8.84 18.61 -13.26
CA ILE A 43 -10.22 18.09 -13.26
C ILE A 43 -11.00 18.82 -12.16
N PRO A 44 -12.08 19.58 -12.52
CA PRO A 44 -12.88 20.31 -11.56
C PRO A 44 -13.83 19.40 -10.77
N CYS A 45 -14.29 19.88 -9.62
CA CYS A 45 -15.15 19.13 -8.70
C CYS A 45 -16.41 18.53 -9.34
N GLY A 46 -17.02 19.25 -10.28
CA GLY A 46 -18.25 18.79 -10.95
C GLY A 46 -18.10 17.49 -11.76
N SER A 47 -16.85 17.12 -12.08
CA SER A 47 -16.53 15.89 -12.83
C SER A 47 -15.94 14.78 -11.97
N LEU A 48 -15.68 15.02 -10.70
CA LEU A 48 -15.12 14.02 -9.78
C LEU A 48 -16.24 13.11 -9.24
N TRP A 49 -15.90 11.87 -8.92
CA TRP A 49 -16.77 10.96 -8.17
C TRP A 49 -16.41 11.05 -6.70
N THR A 50 -17.31 11.56 -5.88
CA THR A 50 -17.12 11.67 -4.44
C THR A 50 -18.34 11.17 -3.68
N VAL A 51 -18.14 10.79 -2.42
CA VAL A 51 -19.23 10.43 -1.52
C VAL A 51 -20.23 11.62 -1.37
N GLU A 52 -19.72 12.84 -1.31
CA GLU A 52 -20.52 14.06 -1.23
C GLU A 52 -21.48 14.17 -2.43
N GLN A 53 -21.00 13.93 -3.65
CA GLN A 53 -21.82 13.97 -4.85
C GLN A 53 -22.85 12.83 -4.91
N ALA A 54 -22.49 11.63 -4.47
CA ALA A 54 -23.43 10.51 -4.37
C ALA A 54 -24.60 10.86 -3.42
N TYR A 55 -24.29 11.47 -2.28
CA TYR A 55 -25.32 11.92 -1.33
C TYR A 55 -26.10 13.16 -1.80
N ALA A 56 -25.54 13.99 -2.66
CA ALA A 56 -26.21 15.17 -3.23
C ALA A 56 -27.11 14.82 -4.42
N ASP A 57 -26.94 13.65 -5.02
CA ASP A 57 -27.78 13.19 -6.12
C ASP A 57 -29.26 13.09 -5.71
N SER A 58 -30.16 13.55 -6.56
CA SER A 58 -31.60 13.67 -6.25
C SER A 58 -32.32 12.33 -6.13
N LEU A 59 -31.86 11.28 -6.81
CA LEU A 59 -32.44 9.93 -6.79
C LEU A 59 -31.68 9.01 -5.84
N LEU A 60 -30.36 8.97 -5.97
CA LEU A 60 -29.49 8.10 -5.16
C LEU A 60 -29.38 8.57 -3.72
N GLY A 61 -29.22 9.88 -3.49
CA GLY A 61 -28.95 10.43 -2.16
C GLY A 61 -30.00 10.10 -1.10
N PRO A 62 -31.33 10.20 -1.37
CA PRO A 62 -32.36 9.77 -0.43
C PRO A 62 -32.24 8.28 -0.04
N ALA A 63 -31.96 7.41 -1.02
CA ALA A 63 -31.77 5.99 -0.76
C ALA A 63 -30.54 5.73 0.13
N LEU A 64 -29.38 6.33 -0.20
CA LEU A 64 -28.16 6.22 0.61
C LEU A 64 -28.37 6.70 2.07
N ARG A 65 -29.12 7.79 2.25
CA ARG A 65 -29.45 8.31 3.57
C ARG A 65 -30.36 7.41 4.39
N SER A 66 -31.10 6.51 3.76
CA SER A 66 -31.98 5.55 4.47
C SER A 66 -31.23 4.35 5.06
N ALA A 67 -30.07 3.99 4.49
CA ALA A 67 -29.29 2.82 4.92
C ALA A 67 -28.83 2.93 6.38
N ARG A 68 -29.05 1.86 7.15
CA ARG A 68 -28.62 1.76 8.55
C ARG A 68 -27.94 0.42 8.80
N PRO A 69 -26.67 0.41 9.29
CA PRO A 69 -25.77 1.57 9.41
C PRO A 69 -25.47 2.21 8.06
N PRO A 70 -24.91 3.43 7.99
CA PRO A 70 -24.48 4.06 6.75
C PRO A 70 -23.49 3.17 5.98
N LEU A 71 -23.45 3.30 4.66
CA LEU A 71 -22.47 2.60 3.83
C LEU A 71 -21.04 3.14 4.09
N SER A 72 -20.04 2.30 3.90
CA SER A 72 -18.65 2.74 3.86
C SER A 72 -18.40 3.69 2.68
N VAL A 73 -17.26 4.38 2.67
CA VAL A 73 -16.84 5.22 1.53
C VAL A 73 -16.73 4.37 0.25
N GLU A 74 -16.13 3.18 0.35
CA GLU A 74 -15.95 2.26 -0.76
C GLU A 74 -17.30 1.76 -1.31
N ASP A 75 -18.20 1.30 -0.44
CA ASP A 75 -19.53 0.83 -0.83
C ASP A 75 -20.37 1.95 -1.45
N THR A 76 -20.24 3.17 -0.92
CA THR A 76 -20.97 4.33 -1.46
C THR A 76 -20.50 4.65 -2.88
N LEU A 77 -19.19 4.70 -3.12
CA LEU A 77 -18.64 4.96 -4.45
C LEU A 77 -18.96 3.82 -5.42
N ALA A 78 -18.81 2.55 -4.99
CA ALA A 78 -19.16 1.39 -5.80
C ALA A 78 -20.65 1.40 -6.18
N THR A 79 -21.53 1.68 -5.22
CA THR A 79 -22.97 1.81 -5.47
C THR A 79 -23.29 2.96 -6.41
N TYR A 80 -22.60 4.10 -6.28
CA TYR A 80 -22.75 5.25 -7.17
C TYR A 80 -22.35 4.92 -8.62
N ILE A 81 -21.23 4.21 -8.81
CA ILE A 81 -20.79 3.76 -10.14
C ILE A 81 -21.83 2.83 -10.77
N LEU A 82 -22.34 1.85 -10.04
CA LEU A 82 -23.38 0.93 -10.51
C LEU A 82 -24.69 1.64 -10.80
N PHE A 83 -25.07 2.59 -9.93
CA PHE A 83 -26.26 3.41 -10.14
C PHE A 83 -26.17 4.20 -11.46
N VAL A 84 -25.06 4.91 -11.71
CA VAL A 84 -24.87 5.64 -12.97
C VAL A 84 -24.84 4.70 -14.17
N ARG A 85 -24.17 3.54 -14.04
CA ARG A 85 -24.13 2.51 -15.10
C ARG A 85 -25.53 2.00 -15.48
N SER A 86 -26.44 1.89 -14.51
CA SER A 86 -27.81 1.42 -14.70
C SER A 86 -28.76 2.45 -15.32
N ARG A 87 -28.35 3.73 -15.44
CA ARG A 87 -29.23 4.79 -15.99
C ARG A 87 -29.16 4.85 -17.52
N GLU A 88 -30.31 5.07 -18.13
CA GLU A 88 -30.40 5.26 -19.59
C GLU A 88 -30.10 6.70 -20.02
N SER A 89 -30.38 7.68 -19.17
CA SER A 89 -30.23 9.11 -19.43
C SER A 89 -29.95 9.90 -18.16
N GLY A 90 -29.56 11.17 -18.32
CA GLY A 90 -29.37 12.12 -17.21
C GLY A 90 -27.99 12.12 -16.58
N TYR A 91 -27.14 11.16 -16.95
CA TYR A 91 -25.77 11.00 -16.40
C TYR A 91 -24.73 10.85 -17.51
N ASP A 92 -24.96 11.42 -18.69
CA ASP A 92 -24.20 11.13 -19.90
C ASP A 92 -22.69 11.35 -19.75
N GLY A 93 -22.29 12.39 -19.04
CA GLY A 93 -20.89 12.64 -18.72
C GLY A 93 -20.27 11.55 -17.87
N LEU A 94 -20.88 11.22 -16.73
CA LEU A 94 -20.41 10.16 -15.82
C LEU A 94 -20.50 8.77 -16.49
N ARG A 95 -21.55 8.52 -17.28
CA ARG A 95 -21.69 7.30 -18.08
C ARG A 95 -20.56 7.16 -19.11
N SER A 96 -20.13 8.24 -19.73
CA SER A 96 -19.00 8.21 -20.65
C SER A 96 -17.69 7.81 -19.96
N HIS A 97 -17.50 8.14 -18.69
CA HIS A 97 -16.40 7.64 -17.88
C HIS A 97 -16.59 6.14 -17.58
N VAL A 98 -17.78 5.72 -17.10
CA VAL A 98 -18.07 4.30 -16.85
C VAL A 98 -17.81 3.44 -18.10
N ALA A 99 -18.19 3.90 -19.29
CA ALA A 99 -17.93 3.22 -20.55
C ALA A 99 -16.44 3.13 -20.92
N ALA A 100 -15.62 4.04 -20.36
CA ALA A 100 -14.16 4.02 -20.53
C ALA A 100 -13.44 3.14 -19.50
N LEU A 101 -14.10 2.67 -18.45
CA LEU A 101 -13.52 1.77 -17.46
C LEU A 101 -13.22 0.39 -18.05
N PRO A 102 -12.26 -0.38 -17.49
CA PRO A 102 -12.03 -1.76 -17.92
C PRO A 102 -13.28 -2.63 -17.73
N PRO A 103 -13.61 -3.51 -18.68
CA PRO A 103 -14.74 -4.43 -18.53
C PRO A 103 -14.52 -5.50 -17.48
N SER A 104 -13.25 -5.81 -17.16
CA SER A 104 -12.81 -6.76 -16.13
C SER A 104 -11.51 -6.29 -15.48
N TYR A 105 -11.19 -6.84 -14.31
CA TYR A 105 -9.99 -6.56 -13.54
C TYR A 105 -9.19 -7.83 -13.28
N SER A 106 -7.87 -7.70 -13.16
CA SER A 106 -6.92 -8.77 -12.82
C SER A 106 -6.54 -8.74 -11.33
N SER A 107 -7.42 -8.22 -10.46
CA SER A 107 -7.24 -8.32 -9.00
C SER A 107 -7.33 -9.77 -8.56
N SER A 108 -6.59 -10.15 -7.51
CA SER A 108 -6.51 -11.54 -7.04
C SER A 108 -7.87 -12.18 -6.66
N ILE A 109 -8.91 -11.40 -6.38
CA ILE A 109 -10.27 -11.92 -6.12
C ILE A 109 -10.97 -12.52 -7.36
N PHE A 110 -10.40 -12.35 -8.54
CA PHE A 110 -10.89 -12.93 -9.80
C PHE A 110 -10.00 -14.09 -10.29
N PHE A 111 -8.99 -14.48 -9.51
CA PHE A 111 -8.11 -15.59 -9.88
C PHE A 111 -8.85 -16.92 -9.79
N ALA A 112 -8.57 -17.82 -10.72
CA ALA A 112 -8.91 -19.22 -10.55
C ALA A 112 -8.12 -19.82 -9.37
N GLU A 113 -8.64 -20.89 -8.77
CA GLU A 113 -8.01 -21.49 -7.57
C GLU A 113 -6.57 -21.94 -7.84
N ASP A 114 -6.29 -22.52 -9.00
CA ASP A 114 -4.97 -22.97 -9.42
C ASP A 114 -4.00 -21.79 -9.67
N GLU A 115 -4.52 -20.65 -10.13
CA GLU A 115 -3.73 -19.40 -10.28
C GLU A 115 -3.35 -18.82 -8.92
N LEU A 116 -4.30 -18.79 -7.98
CA LEU A 116 -4.07 -18.28 -6.63
C LEU A 116 -3.15 -19.20 -5.82
N GLU A 117 -3.24 -20.51 -6.03
CA GLU A 117 -2.41 -21.51 -5.34
C GLU A 117 -0.91 -21.34 -5.63
N VAL A 118 -0.53 -20.71 -6.75
CA VAL A 118 0.87 -20.36 -7.05
C VAL A 118 1.50 -19.47 -5.97
N CYS A 119 0.69 -18.65 -5.30
CA CYS A 119 1.15 -17.83 -4.18
C CYS A 119 0.70 -18.36 -2.81
N ALA A 120 0.39 -19.65 -2.69
CA ALA A 120 0.09 -20.27 -1.40
C ALA A 120 1.21 -20.02 -0.38
N GLY A 121 0.83 -19.68 0.85
CA GLY A 121 1.76 -19.32 1.92
C GLY A 121 2.12 -17.82 1.98
N THR A 122 1.76 -17.03 0.96
CA THR A 122 1.94 -15.56 0.98
C THR A 122 0.85 -14.86 1.81
N SER A 123 1.16 -13.62 2.19
CA SER A 123 0.16 -12.70 2.75
C SER A 123 -0.98 -12.43 1.75
N LEU A 124 -0.67 -12.34 0.44
CA LEU A 124 -1.65 -12.16 -0.62
C LEU A 124 -2.70 -13.27 -0.63
N TYR A 125 -2.27 -14.55 -0.58
CA TYR A 125 -3.19 -15.71 -0.57
C TYR A 125 -4.22 -15.60 0.56
N THR A 126 -3.73 -15.40 1.79
CA THR A 126 -4.58 -15.29 2.98
C THR A 126 -5.53 -14.08 2.90
N LEU A 127 -4.99 -12.91 2.52
CA LEU A 127 -5.76 -11.68 2.42
C LEU A 127 -6.80 -11.73 1.29
N THR A 128 -6.52 -12.43 0.18
CA THR A 128 -7.49 -12.62 -0.90
C THR A 128 -8.67 -13.46 -0.44
N LYS A 129 -8.43 -14.61 0.23
CA LYS A 129 -9.52 -15.45 0.77
C LYS A 129 -10.38 -14.71 1.80
N GLN A 130 -9.75 -13.92 2.69
CA GLN A 130 -10.48 -13.07 3.64
C GLN A 130 -11.30 -11.98 2.94
N LEU A 131 -10.75 -11.39 1.88
CA LEU A 131 -11.43 -10.34 1.11
C LEU A 131 -12.62 -10.88 0.34
N GLU A 132 -12.52 -12.07 -0.26
CA GLU A 132 -13.64 -12.76 -0.91
C GLU A 132 -14.82 -12.95 0.05
N GLN A 133 -14.55 -13.49 1.24
CA GLN A 133 -15.58 -13.68 2.27
C GLN A 133 -16.19 -12.34 2.71
N ARG A 134 -15.36 -11.32 2.93
CA ARG A 134 -15.81 -9.98 3.31
C ARG A 134 -16.72 -9.37 2.24
N ILE A 135 -16.36 -9.48 0.95
CA ILE A 135 -17.18 -8.96 -0.15
C ILE A 135 -18.57 -9.61 -0.16
N GLU A 136 -18.64 -10.94 0.05
CA GLU A 136 -19.92 -11.64 0.13
C GLU A 136 -20.81 -11.12 1.29
N ASP A 137 -20.19 -10.90 2.45
CA ASP A 137 -20.93 -10.42 3.62
C ASP A 137 -21.37 -8.96 3.44
N ASP A 138 -20.50 -8.10 2.90
CA ASP A 138 -20.80 -6.69 2.60
C ASP A 138 -21.90 -6.58 1.52
N TYR A 139 -21.83 -7.40 0.46
CA TYR A 139 -22.88 -7.44 -0.55
C TYR A 139 -24.23 -7.91 0.00
N ARG A 140 -24.25 -8.99 0.80
CA ARG A 140 -25.50 -9.42 1.49
C ARG A 140 -26.08 -8.28 2.33
N ALA A 141 -25.24 -7.59 3.07
CA ALA A 141 -25.67 -6.45 3.88
C ALA A 141 -26.17 -5.30 3.00
N LEU A 142 -25.53 -4.99 1.86
CA LEU A 142 -25.95 -3.98 0.90
C LEU A 142 -27.34 -4.30 0.33
N VAL A 143 -27.54 -5.55 -0.11
CA VAL A 143 -28.85 -6.02 -0.62
C VAL A 143 -29.95 -5.80 0.41
N MET A 144 -29.74 -6.21 1.66
CA MET A 144 -30.76 -6.11 2.72
C MET A 144 -31.02 -4.68 3.18
N ARG A 145 -29.98 -3.86 3.27
CA ARG A 145 -30.07 -2.49 3.82
C ARG A 145 -30.51 -1.45 2.80
N LEU A 146 -30.28 -1.70 1.49
CA LEU A 146 -30.45 -0.68 0.47
C LEU A 146 -31.23 -1.21 -0.76
N LEU A 147 -30.68 -2.20 -1.46
CA LEU A 147 -31.18 -2.56 -2.79
C LEU A 147 -32.64 -3.05 -2.77
N LEU A 148 -32.99 -3.91 -1.80
CA LEU A 148 -34.36 -4.44 -1.67
C LEU A 148 -35.37 -3.38 -1.23
N GLN A 149 -34.92 -2.33 -0.54
CA GLN A 149 -35.78 -1.26 -0.04
C GLN A 149 -36.07 -0.19 -1.10
N HIS A 150 -35.21 -0.09 -2.13
CA HIS A 150 -35.29 0.94 -3.17
C HIS A 150 -35.14 0.33 -4.58
N ARG A 151 -36.00 -0.67 -4.89
CA ARG A 151 -35.96 -1.40 -6.18
C ARG A 151 -36.26 -0.53 -7.39
N ASP A 152 -36.91 0.59 -7.21
CA ASP A 152 -37.14 1.63 -8.21
C ASP A 152 -35.86 2.39 -8.57
N VAL A 153 -34.93 2.47 -7.61
CA VAL A 153 -33.60 3.07 -7.80
C VAL A 153 -32.58 2.04 -8.26
N PHE A 154 -32.67 0.80 -7.74
CA PHE A 154 -31.69 -0.27 -7.97
C PHE A 154 -32.35 -1.49 -8.62
N PRO A 155 -32.34 -1.62 -9.95
CA PRO A 155 -32.78 -2.83 -10.64
C PRO A 155 -31.83 -3.98 -10.29
N LEU A 156 -32.32 -5.00 -9.57
CA LEU A 156 -31.48 -6.04 -8.96
C LEU A 156 -30.66 -6.84 -9.97
N GLU A 157 -31.16 -6.98 -11.19
CA GLU A 157 -30.48 -7.64 -12.31
C GLU A 157 -29.20 -6.93 -12.77
N GLN A 158 -29.02 -5.65 -12.42
CA GLN A 158 -27.86 -4.83 -12.73
C GLN A 158 -27.01 -4.51 -11.50
N PHE A 159 -27.32 -5.17 -10.36
CA PHE A 159 -26.62 -5.02 -9.09
C PHE A 159 -26.30 -6.40 -8.50
N THR A 160 -25.75 -7.28 -9.34
CA THR A 160 -25.31 -8.61 -8.92
C THR A 160 -24.05 -8.54 -8.06
N ILE A 161 -23.65 -9.63 -7.43
CA ILE A 161 -22.40 -9.69 -6.68
C ILE A 161 -21.17 -9.49 -7.60
N GLU A 162 -21.23 -9.95 -8.84
CA GLU A 162 -20.19 -9.75 -9.85
C GLU A 162 -20.08 -8.28 -10.24
N ASP A 163 -21.21 -7.59 -10.41
CA ASP A 163 -21.23 -6.15 -10.65
C ASP A 163 -20.63 -5.38 -9.46
N TYR A 164 -20.98 -5.80 -8.24
CA TYR A 164 -20.46 -5.19 -7.02
C TYR A 164 -18.94 -5.41 -6.89
N LYS A 165 -18.44 -6.63 -7.13
CA LYS A 165 -16.99 -6.92 -7.19
C LYS A 165 -16.28 -6.03 -8.22
N TRP A 166 -16.85 -5.90 -9.42
CA TRP A 166 -16.31 -5.04 -10.46
C TRP A 166 -16.25 -3.57 -10.02
N ALA A 167 -17.31 -3.06 -9.40
CA ALA A 167 -17.38 -1.68 -8.93
C ALA A 167 -16.40 -1.42 -7.77
N LEU A 168 -16.25 -2.37 -6.83
CA LEU A 168 -15.25 -2.30 -5.76
C LEU A 168 -13.83 -2.25 -6.35
N CYS A 169 -13.51 -3.12 -7.32
CA CYS A 169 -12.21 -3.10 -7.98
C CYS A 169 -11.96 -1.80 -8.74
N THR A 170 -13.01 -1.21 -9.34
CA THR A 170 -12.92 0.15 -9.91
C THR A 170 -12.50 1.16 -8.83
N VAL A 171 -13.15 1.15 -7.67
CA VAL A 171 -12.81 2.06 -6.57
C VAL A 171 -11.38 1.79 -6.05
N TRP A 172 -11.03 0.52 -5.80
CA TRP A 172 -9.71 0.18 -5.24
C TRP A 172 -8.54 0.51 -6.15
N SER A 173 -8.69 0.28 -7.46
CA SER A 173 -7.61 0.47 -8.44
C SER A 173 -7.50 1.88 -9.00
N ARG A 174 -8.55 2.71 -8.88
CA ARG A 174 -8.63 4.00 -9.56
C ARG A 174 -8.94 5.19 -8.65
N ALA A 175 -9.47 4.95 -7.45
CA ALA A 175 -9.69 6.06 -6.53
C ALA A 175 -8.37 6.58 -5.95
N MET A 176 -8.32 7.88 -5.77
CA MET A 176 -7.19 8.60 -5.18
C MET A 176 -7.57 9.09 -3.80
N ASP A 177 -6.65 8.95 -2.84
CA ASP A 177 -6.84 9.36 -1.45
C ASP A 177 -6.02 10.62 -1.16
N PHE A 178 -6.65 11.64 -0.59
CA PHE A 178 -6.01 12.87 -0.19
C PHE A 178 -6.32 13.20 1.27
N VAL A 179 -5.29 13.58 2.02
CA VAL A 179 -5.44 14.11 3.38
C VAL A 179 -5.61 15.63 3.29
N LEU A 180 -6.72 16.13 3.83
CA LEU A 180 -7.05 17.54 3.84
C LEU A 180 -6.32 18.28 4.97
N PRO A 181 -6.22 19.63 4.91
CA PRO A 181 -5.55 20.42 5.94
C PRO A 181 -6.16 20.27 7.36
N ASP A 182 -7.43 19.94 7.44
CA ASP A 182 -8.15 19.70 8.71
C ASP A 182 -7.96 18.28 9.29
N GLY A 183 -7.16 17.45 8.62
CA GLY A 183 -6.89 16.07 9.01
C GLY A 183 -7.91 15.05 8.49
N ASN A 184 -9.01 15.49 7.88
CA ASN A 184 -9.94 14.59 7.20
C ASN A 184 -9.31 14.03 5.91
N SER A 185 -9.86 12.91 5.41
CA SER A 185 -9.47 12.35 4.12
C SER A 185 -10.63 12.39 3.13
N VAL A 186 -10.30 12.59 1.87
CA VAL A 186 -11.23 12.44 0.77
C VAL A 186 -10.74 11.34 -0.17
N ARG A 187 -11.64 10.42 -0.53
CA ARG A 187 -11.43 9.41 -1.58
C ARG A 187 -12.31 9.78 -2.76
N LEU A 188 -11.71 9.86 -3.94
CA LEU A 188 -12.40 10.27 -5.15
C LEU A 188 -11.89 9.51 -6.38
N LEU A 189 -12.74 9.37 -7.42
CA LEU A 189 -12.28 9.00 -8.75
C LEU A 189 -12.30 10.26 -9.62
N ALA A 190 -11.27 10.38 -10.47
CA ALA A 190 -11.11 11.52 -11.38
C ALA A 190 -11.06 11.00 -12.81
N PRO A 191 -12.16 11.15 -13.59
CA PRO A 191 -12.21 10.72 -14.97
C PRO A 191 -11.03 11.26 -15.79
N PHE A 192 -10.46 10.42 -16.64
CA PHE A 192 -9.22 10.62 -17.39
C PHE A 192 -7.95 10.56 -16.53
N ALA A 193 -7.88 11.23 -15.39
CA ALA A 193 -6.71 11.15 -14.50
C ALA A 193 -6.50 9.73 -13.94
N ASP A 194 -7.56 8.97 -13.75
CA ASP A 194 -7.54 7.57 -13.31
C ASP A 194 -7.06 6.58 -14.39
N MET A 195 -6.79 7.08 -15.61
CA MET A 195 -6.15 6.31 -16.69
C MET A 195 -4.62 6.43 -16.67
N LEU A 196 -4.04 7.27 -15.80
CA LEU A 196 -2.60 7.40 -15.61
C LEU A 196 -2.06 6.19 -14.85
N ASN A 197 -1.07 5.52 -15.44
CA ASN A 197 -0.44 4.36 -14.83
C ASN A 197 0.62 4.75 -13.80
N HIS A 198 1.04 3.76 -12.99
CA HIS A 198 2.06 3.90 -11.97
C HIS A 198 3.48 3.79 -12.51
N SER A 199 4.41 4.56 -11.94
CA SER A 199 5.85 4.35 -12.08
C SER A 199 6.59 4.88 -10.84
N ASP A 200 7.61 4.12 -10.39
CA ASP A 200 8.53 4.57 -9.33
C ASP A 200 9.54 5.62 -9.83
N ASN A 201 9.62 5.82 -11.15
CA ASN A 201 10.55 6.75 -11.79
C ASN A 201 9.99 8.17 -11.93
N VAL A 202 8.85 8.45 -11.29
CA VAL A 202 8.24 9.78 -11.27
C VAL A 202 8.02 10.25 -9.84
N LYS A 203 8.06 11.56 -9.63
CA LYS A 203 7.77 12.16 -8.32
C LYS A 203 6.26 12.16 -8.05
N GLN A 204 5.89 12.32 -6.78
CA GLN A 204 4.49 12.62 -6.41
C GLN A 204 4.05 13.90 -7.12
N CYS A 205 3.10 13.77 -8.04
CA CYS A 205 2.78 14.83 -9.01
C CYS A 205 1.28 15.10 -9.12
N HIS A 206 0.44 14.53 -8.27
CA HIS A 206 -0.99 14.83 -8.24
C HIS A 206 -1.41 15.35 -6.87
N ALA A 207 -2.33 16.31 -6.86
CA ALA A 207 -2.81 16.97 -5.65
C ALA A 207 -4.28 17.37 -5.80
N TYR A 208 -5.00 17.32 -4.68
CA TYR A 208 -6.36 17.82 -4.57
C TYR A 208 -6.39 19.12 -3.75
N ASP A 209 -6.91 20.17 -4.34
CA ASP A 209 -7.15 21.43 -3.65
C ASP A 209 -8.56 21.42 -3.05
N ALA A 210 -8.63 21.38 -1.71
CA ALA A 210 -9.89 21.33 -0.99
C ALA A 210 -10.72 22.61 -1.12
N SER A 211 -10.09 23.77 -1.39
CA SER A 211 -10.77 25.06 -1.50
C SER A 211 -11.52 25.20 -2.82
N SER A 212 -10.90 24.84 -3.93
CA SER A 212 -11.50 24.80 -5.26
C SER A 212 -12.15 23.46 -5.61
N LYS A 213 -11.92 22.43 -4.77
CA LYS A 213 -12.32 21.01 -5.00
C LYS A 213 -11.83 20.51 -6.37
N THR A 214 -10.60 20.82 -6.73
CA THR A 214 -10.00 20.56 -8.04
C THR A 214 -8.84 19.60 -7.90
N LEU A 215 -8.81 18.53 -8.73
CA LEU A 215 -7.64 17.68 -8.89
C LEU A 215 -6.71 18.27 -9.93
N SER A 216 -5.42 18.36 -9.61
CA SER A 216 -4.36 18.75 -10.54
C SER A 216 -3.31 17.65 -10.64
N VAL A 217 -2.80 17.42 -11.87
CA VAL A 217 -1.67 16.53 -12.16
C VAL A 217 -0.57 17.37 -12.80
N LEU A 218 0.65 17.21 -12.27
CA LEU A 218 1.87 17.83 -12.79
C LEU A 218 2.71 16.78 -13.50
N ALA A 219 3.65 17.19 -14.34
CA ALA A 219 4.66 16.31 -14.91
C ALA A 219 5.58 15.79 -13.80
N GLY A 220 5.59 14.49 -13.54
CA GLY A 220 6.44 13.86 -12.52
C GLY A 220 7.92 13.74 -12.93
N LYS A 221 8.21 13.97 -14.20
CA LYS A 221 9.53 14.07 -14.85
C LYS A 221 9.37 14.85 -16.15
N ASP A 222 10.48 15.06 -16.88
CA ASP A 222 10.40 15.55 -18.26
C ASP A 222 9.79 14.47 -19.17
N TYR A 223 8.91 14.87 -20.09
CA TYR A 223 8.26 14.01 -21.09
C TYR A 223 8.45 14.59 -22.48
N GLU A 224 8.79 13.76 -23.45
CA GLU A 224 8.75 14.11 -24.86
C GLU A 224 7.37 13.77 -25.48
N ALA A 225 7.05 14.38 -26.62
CA ALA A 225 5.84 14.04 -27.33
C ALA A 225 5.84 12.54 -27.72
N GLY A 226 4.76 11.84 -27.40
CA GLY A 226 4.64 10.38 -27.58
C GLY A 226 4.93 9.55 -26.34
N ASP A 227 5.51 10.13 -25.29
CA ASP A 227 5.80 9.42 -24.05
C ASP A 227 4.52 9.08 -23.28
N GLN A 228 4.55 7.97 -22.55
CA GLN A 228 3.51 7.66 -21.57
C GLN A 228 3.70 8.53 -20.32
N VAL A 229 2.60 9.15 -19.88
CA VAL A 229 2.55 9.91 -18.64
C VAL A 229 2.22 8.98 -17.48
N PHE A 230 2.96 9.10 -16.38
CA PHE A 230 2.80 8.31 -15.17
C PHE A 230 2.53 9.18 -13.96
N ILE A 231 1.88 8.60 -12.96
CA ILE A 231 1.79 9.14 -11.60
C ILE A 231 2.40 8.14 -10.61
N TYR A 232 2.74 8.63 -9.43
CA TYR A 232 3.29 7.79 -8.36
C TYR A 232 2.16 7.39 -7.40
N TYR A 233 1.88 6.07 -7.27
CA TYR A 233 0.85 5.55 -6.35
C TYR A 233 1.35 5.42 -4.90
N GLY A 234 2.64 5.62 -4.66
CA GLY A 234 3.30 5.43 -3.38
C GLY A 234 4.20 4.18 -3.37
N PRO A 235 4.90 3.94 -2.24
CA PRO A 235 5.77 2.78 -2.07
C PRO A 235 4.90 1.54 -1.76
N VAL A 236 4.35 0.90 -2.80
CA VAL A 236 3.36 -0.16 -2.70
C VAL A 236 3.99 -1.52 -3.03
N PRO A 237 3.93 -2.54 -2.14
CA PRO A 237 4.44 -3.87 -2.42
C PRO A 237 3.57 -4.62 -3.44
N ASN A 238 4.15 -5.63 -4.11
CA ASN A 238 3.45 -6.42 -5.13
C ASN A 238 2.20 -7.12 -4.59
N SER A 239 2.18 -7.57 -3.34
CA SER A 239 0.99 -8.15 -2.71
C SER A 239 -0.21 -7.19 -2.72
N ARG A 240 0.04 -5.91 -2.48
CA ARG A 240 -1.00 -4.88 -2.51
C ARG A 240 -1.29 -4.39 -3.94
N LEU A 241 -0.26 -4.26 -4.79
CA LEU A 241 -0.44 -3.92 -6.21
C LEU A 241 -1.35 -4.95 -6.90
N LEU A 242 -1.10 -6.25 -6.70
CA LEU A 242 -1.91 -7.29 -7.31
C LEU A 242 -3.32 -7.34 -6.73
N ARG A 243 -3.46 -7.26 -5.41
CA ARG A 243 -4.77 -7.35 -4.75
C ARG A 243 -5.70 -6.20 -5.10
N LEU A 244 -5.20 -4.96 -5.20
CA LEU A 244 -6.03 -3.78 -5.39
C LEU A 244 -6.00 -3.24 -6.82
N TYR A 245 -4.85 -3.33 -7.50
CA TYR A 245 -4.67 -2.72 -8.82
C TYR A 245 -4.59 -3.75 -9.97
N GLY A 246 -4.38 -5.03 -9.65
CA GLY A 246 -4.38 -6.10 -10.64
C GLY A 246 -3.08 -6.22 -11.45
N PHE A 247 -1.95 -5.71 -10.95
CA PHE A 247 -0.65 -5.86 -11.60
C PHE A 247 0.49 -6.05 -10.59
N VAL A 248 1.65 -6.44 -11.07
CA VAL A 248 2.90 -6.54 -10.30
C VAL A 248 4.05 -5.84 -11.02
N MET A 249 5.06 -5.46 -10.27
CA MET A 249 6.33 -4.94 -10.77
C MET A 249 7.43 -5.96 -10.48
N PRO A 250 7.98 -6.65 -11.50
CA PRO A 250 9.10 -7.57 -11.28
C PRO A 250 10.27 -6.88 -10.59
N GLY A 251 10.75 -7.46 -9.48
CA GLY A 251 11.85 -6.87 -8.71
C GLY A 251 11.48 -5.61 -7.94
N ASN A 252 10.21 -5.46 -7.54
CA ASN A 252 9.72 -4.31 -6.79
C ASN A 252 10.53 -4.09 -5.50
N SER A 253 11.19 -2.95 -5.38
CA SER A 253 12.01 -2.58 -4.23
C SER A 253 11.18 -2.32 -2.95
N HIS A 254 9.86 -2.19 -3.09
CA HIS A 254 8.92 -1.98 -2.00
C HIS A 254 8.28 -3.28 -1.49
N ASP A 255 8.70 -4.44 -2.02
CA ASP A 255 8.19 -5.72 -1.52
C ASP A 255 8.47 -5.87 -0.03
N ASN A 256 7.45 -6.32 0.69
CA ASN A 256 7.46 -6.49 2.13
C ASN A 256 6.78 -7.80 2.53
N TYR A 257 6.93 -8.16 3.80
CA TYR A 257 6.15 -9.19 4.46
C TYR A 257 5.62 -8.63 5.80
N ASP A 258 4.32 -8.62 5.98
CA ASP A 258 3.70 -8.13 7.21
C ASP A 258 3.66 -9.24 8.26
N LEU A 259 4.62 -9.20 9.19
CA LEU A 259 4.74 -10.16 10.28
C LEU A 259 3.73 -9.80 11.40
N VAL A 260 2.78 -10.68 11.65
CA VAL A 260 1.81 -10.54 12.74
C VAL A 260 2.33 -11.24 13.98
N LEU A 261 2.60 -10.47 15.02
CA LEU A 261 3.03 -10.96 16.33
C LEU A 261 1.89 -10.84 17.32
N THR A 262 1.51 -11.95 17.94
CA THR A 262 0.38 -12.00 18.89
C THR A 262 0.80 -12.65 20.19
N THR A 263 0.36 -12.07 21.32
CA THR A 263 0.52 -12.62 22.66
C THR A 263 -0.83 -12.77 23.33
N HIS A 264 -1.16 -14.00 23.72
CA HIS A 264 -2.44 -14.32 24.35
C HIS A 264 -2.54 -13.72 25.76
N PRO A 265 -3.70 -13.20 26.21
CA PRO A 265 -3.89 -12.61 27.54
C PRO A 265 -3.56 -13.54 28.72
N GLU A 266 -3.61 -14.85 28.53
CA GLU A 266 -3.24 -15.84 29.56
C GLU A 266 -1.73 -16.03 29.73
N THR A 267 -0.92 -15.38 28.89
CA THR A 267 0.55 -15.44 29.01
C THR A 267 1.01 -14.87 30.36
N PRO A 268 1.96 -15.51 31.07
CA PRO A 268 2.48 -14.99 32.33
C PRO A 268 2.93 -13.53 32.25
N PHE A 269 2.55 -12.73 33.23
CA PHE A 269 2.86 -11.30 33.32
C PHE A 269 2.24 -10.44 32.20
N PHE A 270 1.17 -10.90 31.52
CA PHE A 270 0.58 -10.19 30.39
C PHE A 270 0.30 -8.70 30.68
N ALA A 271 -0.32 -8.38 31.82
CA ALA A 271 -0.66 -6.98 32.15
C ALA A 271 0.58 -6.07 32.27
N GLN A 272 1.73 -6.60 32.71
CA GLN A 272 2.99 -5.86 32.77
C GLN A 272 3.60 -5.71 31.36
N LYS A 273 3.62 -6.79 30.58
CA LYS A 273 4.10 -6.81 29.19
C LYS A 273 3.27 -5.87 28.32
N HIS A 274 1.95 -5.88 28.46
CA HIS A 274 1.04 -5.01 27.72
C HIS A 274 1.34 -3.51 27.94
N LYS A 275 1.61 -3.12 29.21
CA LYS A 275 2.03 -1.73 29.50
C LYS A 275 3.33 -1.35 28.81
N LEU A 276 4.29 -2.29 28.69
CA LEU A 276 5.55 -2.05 28.00
C LEU A 276 5.34 -1.93 26.48
N TRP A 277 4.51 -2.79 25.87
CA TRP A 277 4.16 -2.66 24.45
C TRP A 277 3.48 -1.33 24.16
N VAL A 278 2.46 -0.94 24.94
CA VAL A 278 1.76 0.35 24.76
C VAL A 278 2.75 1.53 24.86
N SER A 279 3.66 1.50 25.85
CA SER A 279 4.70 2.53 25.97
C SER A 279 5.66 2.56 24.77
N ALA A 280 5.80 1.42 24.10
CA ALA A 280 6.59 1.25 22.88
C ALA A 280 5.80 1.56 21.59
N ARG A 281 4.54 1.99 21.67
CA ARG A 281 3.61 2.13 20.55
C ARG A 281 3.33 0.80 19.82
N LEU A 282 3.40 -0.30 20.53
CA LEU A 282 3.01 -1.63 20.11
C LEU A 282 1.77 -2.08 20.91
N ASP A 283 1.18 -3.21 20.52
CA ASP A 283 0.09 -3.82 21.25
C ASP A 283 0.35 -5.34 21.41
N SER A 284 -0.47 -6.02 22.18
CA SER A 284 -0.45 -7.50 22.33
C SER A 284 -0.60 -8.24 21.00
N THR A 285 -1.23 -7.62 20.02
CA THR A 285 -1.19 -8.01 18.60
C THR A 285 -0.65 -6.84 17.81
N SER A 286 0.51 -7.01 17.17
CA SER A 286 1.18 -5.99 16.36
C SER A 286 1.53 -6.55 14.99
N THR A 287 1.26 -5.79 13.95
CA THR A 287 1.72 -6.08 12.59
C THR A 287 2.94 -5.21 12.29
N ILE A 288 4.07 -5.86 12.02
CA ILE A 288 5.34 -5.19 11.73
C ILE A 288 5.81 -5.59 10.35
N SER A 289 6.01 -4.62 9.49
CA SER A 289 6.40 -4.85 8.10
C SER A 289 7.90 -5.09 7.99
N LEU A 290 8.30 -6.25 7.51
CA LEU A 290 9.66 -6.59 7.09
C LEU A 290 9.82 -6.12 5.64
N SER A 291 10.97 -5.59 5.26
CA SER A 291 11.23 -5.11 3.89
C SER A 291 12.63 -5.50 3.40
N LEU A 292 12.86 -5.34 2.10
CA LEU A 292 14.19 -5.58 1.54
C LEU A 292 15.28 -4.65 2.11
N THR A 293 14.90 -3.43 2.51
CA THR A 293 15.81 -2.42 3.06
C THR A 293 15.95 -2.51 4.59
N ASP A 294 14.93 -3.01 5.27
CA ASP A 294 14.92 -3.26 6.71
C ASP A 294 14.26 -4.62 6.97
N PRO A 295 15.01 -5.72 6.77
CA PRO A 295 14.46 -7.06 6.86
C PRO A 295 14.17 -7.51 8.30
N LEU A 296 14.72 -6.84 9.31
CA LEU A 296 14.46 -7.11 10.72
C LEU A 296 14.36 -5.79 11.49
N PRO A 297 13.22 -5.09 11.41
CA PRO A 297 12.99 -3.87 12.16
C PRO A 297 13.14 -4.08 13.65
N ASN A 298 13.70 -3.07 14.35
CA ASN A 298 13.93 -3.16 15.79
C ASN A 298 12.64 -3.42 16.59
N ASP A 299 11.48 -3.01 16.08
CA ASP A 299 10.18 -3.25 16.73
C ASP A 299 9.82 -4.75 16.81
N VAL A 300 10.30 -5.58 15.87
CA VAL A 300 10.19 -7.06 15.98
C VAL A 300 10.95 -7.56 17.19
N LEU A 301 12.22 -7.18 17.33
CA LEU A 301 13.05 -7.57 18.47
C LEU A 301 12.50 -7.00 19.77
N ARG A 302 12.06 -5.76 19.77
CA ARG A 302 11.45 -5.09 20.93
C ARG A 302 10.20 -5.81 21.40
N TYR A 303 9.30 -6.17 20.46
CA TYR A 303 8.11 -6.94 20.78
C TYR A 303 8.46 -8.29 21.43
N LEU A 304 9.36 -9.05 20.79
CA LEU A 304 9.74 -10.38 21.24
C LEU A 304 10.54 -10.38 22.52
N ARG A 305 11.42 -9.39 22.76
CA ARG A 305 12.15 -9.22 24.03
C ARG A 305 11.17 -9.06 25.20
N ILE A 306 10.14 -8.22 25.03
CA ILE A 306 9.08 -8.05 26.04
C ILE A 306 8.27 -9.34 26.18
N GLN A 307 7.87 -9.97 25.08
CA GLN A 307 7.09 -11.21 25.08
C GLN A 307 7.79 -12.32 25.84
N ARG A 308 9.11 -12.47 25.67
CA ARG A 308 9.93 -13.54 26.23
C ARG A 308 10.49 -13.22 27.63
N SER A 309 10.29 -12.00 28.13
CA SER A 309 10.78 -11.61 29.46
C SER A 309 10.09 -12.37 30.56
N GLY A 310 10.91 -12.92 31.49
CA GLY A 310 10.51 -13.47 32.77
C GLY A 310 10.39 -12.42 33.88
N ALA A 311 10.02 -12.86 35.10
CA ALA A 311 9.83 -11.96 36.25
C ALA A 311 11.07 -11.11 36.58
N SER A 312 12.27 -11.71 36.54
CA SER A 312 13.54 -11.03 36.85
C SER A 312 13.89 -9.96 35.83
N GLU A 313 13.63 -10.24 34.53
CA GLU A 313 13.91 -9.30 33.45
C GLU A 313 12.91 -8.13 33.46
N LEU A 314 11.63 -8.40 33.67
CA LEU A 314 10.61 -7.36 33.83
C LEU A 314 10.91 -6.44 35.01
N ALA A 315 11.37 -7.02 36.14
CA ALA A 315 11.84 -6.22 37.31
C ALA A 315 13.08 -5.37 36.97
N ALA A 316 14.04 -5.96 36.24
CA ALA A 316 15.24 -5.23 35.78
C ALA A 316 14.88 -4.09 34.81
N MET A 317 13.96 -4.32 33.87
CA MET A 317 13.46 -3.29 32.96
C MET A 317 12.83 -2.12 33.73
N ALA A 318 11.98 -2.42 34.72
CA ALA A 318 11.32 -1.40 35.52
C ALA A 318 12.33 -0.57 36.35
N ILE A 319 13.33 -1.21 36.97
CA ILE A 319 14.35 -0.55 37.79
C ILE A 319 15.30 0.28 36.93
N ARG A 320 15.78 -0.27 35.82
CA ARG A 320 16.75 0.37 34.92
C ARG A 320 16.11 1.29 33.88
N ARG A 321 14.78 1.34 33.80
CA ARG A 321 13.99 2.06 32.76
C ARG A 321 14.38 1.66 31.35
N ILE A 322 14.62 0.35 31.12
CA ILE A 322 14.93 -0.22 29.82
C ILE A 322 13.58 -0.40 29.06
N ASP A 323 13.50 0.09 27.85
CA ASP A 323 12.30 0.02 26.99
C ASP A 323 12.35 -1.12 25.95
N ALA A 324 13.33 -2.03 26.11
CA ALA A 324 13.57 -3.17 25.19
C ALA A 324 14.00 -2.79 23.74
N THR A 325 14.31 -1.54 23.45
CA THR A 325 14.99 -1.16 22.21
C THR A 325 16.40 -1.75 22.15
N GLU A 326 17.02 -1.92 23.32
CA GLU A 326 18.32 -2.57 23.50
C GLU A 326 18.14 -3.97 24.12
N LYS A 327 19.18 -4.78 24.04
CA LYS A 327 19.23 -6.11 24.64
C LYS A 327 18.99 -6.03 26.17
N ILE A 328 18.06 -6.85 26.68
CA ILE A 328 17.71 -6.92 28.10
C ILE A 328 18.74 -7.78 28.85
N SER A 329 19.00 -8.98 28.33
CA SER A 329 20.00 -9.93 28.82
C SER A 329 20.48 -10.79 27.63
N ASP A 330 21.66 -11.44 27.78
CA ASP A 330 22.13 -12.39 26.74
C ASP A 330 21.19 -13.59 26.59
N SER A 331 20.62 -14.06 27.71
CA SER A 331 19.68 -15.18 27.72
C SER A 331 18.38 -14.83 26.94
N ASN A 332 17.80 -13.67 27.26
CA ASN A 332 16.59 -13.20 26.58
C ASN A 332 16.84 -13.00 25.06
N GLU A 333 17.95 -12.37 24.70
CA GLU A 333 18.30 -12.11 23.31
C GLU A 333 18.49 -13.40 22.51
N ALA A 334 19.22 -14.37 23.08
CA ALA A 334 19.40 -15.68 22.45
C ALA A 334 18.07 -16.43 22.28
N GLU A 335 17.19 -16.39 23.28
CA GLU A 335 15.85 -17.00 23.19
C GLU A 335 14.98 -16.34 22.12
N VAL A 336 14.97 -15.00 22.08
CA VAL A 336 14.25 -14.23 21.05
C VAL A 336 14.73 -14.58 19.65
N LEU A 337 16.04 -14.60 19.43
CA LEU A 337 16.61 -14.84 18.10
C LEU A 337 16.42 -16.31 17.65
N ARG A 338 16.56 -17.30 18.53
CA ARG A 338 16.25 -18.70 18.20
C ARG A 338 14.79 -18.87 17.81
N PHE A 339 13.88 -18.35 18.60
CA PHE A 339 12.44 -18.38 18.29
C PHE A 339 12.14 -17.70 16.96
N LEU A 340 12.77 -16.56 16.67
CA LEU A 340 12.56 -15.85 15.42
C LEU A 340 13.07 -16.64 14.22
N VAL A 341 14.27 -17.25 14.31
CA VAL A 341 14.83 -18.11 13.25
C VAL A 341 13.90 -19.28 12.98
N GLU A 342 13.45 -20.00 14.03
CA GLU A 342 12.48 -21.10 13.87
C GLU A 342 11.17 -20.65 13.22
N SER A 343 10.61 -19.53 13.68
CA SER A 343 9.37 -18.98 13.14
C SER A 343 9.51 -18.59 11.66
N LEU A 344 10.61 -17.93 11.28
CA LEU A 344 10.88 -17.56 9.90
C LEU A 344 11.13 -18.78 8.99
N CYS A 345 11.76 -19.83 9.52
CA CYS A 345 11.86 -21.12 8.81
C CYS A 345 10.47 -21.70 8.56
N GLY A 346 9.63 -21.77 9.60
CA GLY A 346 8.26 -22.29 9.49
C GLY A 346 7.42 -21.49 8.49
N LEU A 347 7.55 -20.16 8.46
CA LEU A 347 6.89 -19.32 7.45
C LEU A 347 7.37 -19.65 6.04
N LEU A 348 8.68 -19.80 5.83
CA LEU A 348 9.24 -20.18 4.52
C LEU A 348 8.83 -21.58 4.06
N ASP A 349 8.65 -22.52 4.99
CA ASP A 349 8.21 -23.89 4.68
C ASP A 349 6.73 -23.98 4.29
N ASN A 350 5.93 -22.97 4.62
CA ASN A 350 4.52 -22.88 4.26
C ASN A 350 4.27 -22.43 2.80
N PHE A 351 5.30 -21.92 2.11
CA PHE A 351 5.14 -21.57 0.69
C PHE A 351 4.99 -22.81 -0.18
N GLY A 352 3.98 -22.81 -1.05
CA GLY A 352 3.68 -23.94 -1.94
C GLY A 352 4.84 -24.29 -2.89
N THR A 353 5.59 -23.28 -3.33
CA THR A 353 6.79 -23.45 -4.17
C THR A 353 7.95 -22.67 -3.56
N ARG A 354 9.11 -23.35 -3.41
CA ARG A 354 10.34 -22.72 -2.92
C ARG A 354 10.90 -21.72 -3.92
N LEU A 355 11.59 -20.70 -3.41
CA LEU A 355 12.12 -19.58 -4.17
C LEU A 355 12.92 -20.00 -5.41
N GLU A 356 13.88 -20.94 -5.28
CA GLU A 356 14.74 -21.36 -6.38
C GLU A 356 13.96 -22.01 -7.52
N LYS A 357 12.98 -22.87 -7.17
CA LYS A 357 12.11 -23.51 -8.15
C LYS A 357 11.18 -22.51 -8.82
N LEU A 358 10.73 -21.51 -8.08
CA LEU A 358 9.87 -20.45 -8.59
C LEU A 358 10.65 -19.54 -9.58
N GLU A 359 11.92 -19.23 -9.28
CA GLU A 359 12.81 -18.51 -10.19
C GLU A 359 13.08 -19.29 -11.48
N GLU A 360 13.30 -20.60 -11.38
CA GLU A 360 13.44 -21.51 -12.52
C GLU A 360 12.19 -21.53 -13.39
N GLN A 361 11.01 -21.73 -12.79
CA GLN A 361 9.73 -21.76 -13.50
C GLN A 361 9.42 -20.45 -14.22
N LEU A 362 9.74 -19.31 -13.60
CA LEU A 362 9.59 -17.98 -14.23
C LEU A 362 10.55 -17.80 -15.41
N ALA A 363 11.81 -18.26 -15.27
CA ALA A 363 12.82 -18.17 -16.33
C ALA A 363 12.50 -19.09 -17.52
N GLU A 364 11.93 -20.27 -17.26
CA GLU A 364 11.50 -21.23 -18.28
C GLU A 364 10.17 -20.85 -18.96
N GLY A 365 9.49 -19.80 -18.46
CA GLY A 365 8.20 -19.38 -19.01
C GLY A 365 7.04 -20.33 -18.72
N VAL A 366 7.09 -21.07 -17.62
CA VAL A 366 6.00 -21.95 -17.17
C VAL A 366 4.70 -21.19 -17.00
N TYR A 367 4.80 -19.94 -16.56
CA TYR A 367 3.67 -19.02 -16.41
C TYR A 367 3.62 -18.03 -17.58
N ALA A 368 2.44 -17.89 -18.19
CA ALA A 368 2.24 -16.91 -19.28
C ALA A 368 2.55 -15.50 -18.80
N LEU A 369 3.42 -14.80 -19.52
CA LEU A 369 3.86 -13.45 -19.18
C LEU A 369 2.65 -12.50 -19.01
N GLY A 370 2.60 -11.82 -17.87
CA GLY A 370 1.51 -10.91 -17.54
C GLY A 370 0.19 -11.59 -17.13
N GLY A 371 0.13 -12.93 -17.09
CA GLY A 371 -1.04 -13.67 -16.60
C GLY A 371 -1.12 -13.70 -15.07
N ASN A 372 -2.25 -14.15 -14.56
CA ASN A 372 -2.54 -14.18 -13.12
C ASN A 372 -1.53 -15.03 -12.33
N ALA A 373 -1.25 -16.24 -12.81
CA ALA A 373 -0.27 -17.14 -12.18
C ALA A 373 1.16 -16.55 -12.20
N TRP A 374 1.54 -15.85 -13.28
CA TRP A 374 2.81 -15.12 -13.36
C TRP A 374 2.88 -14.00 -12.32
N ALA A 375 1.79 -13.24 -12.16
CA ALA A 375 1.71 -12.18 -11.16
C ALA A 375 1.76 -12.74 -9.73
N ALA A 376 1.03 -13.84 -9.45
CA ALA A 376 1.06 -14.55 -8.17
C ALA A 376 2.48 -15.05 -7.84
N ALA A 377 3.20 -15.60 -8.84
CA ALA A 377 4.59 -16.04 -8.68
C ALA A 377 5.52 -14.90 -8.28
N HIS A 378 5.37 -13.71 -8.85
CA HIS A 378 6.18 -12.54 -8.49
C HIS A 378 5.91 -12.05 -7.06
N VAL A 379 4.67 -12.13 -6.55
CA VAL A 379 4.38 -11.83 -5.15
C VAL A 379 5.05 -12.85 -4.23
N SER A 380 4.91 -14.15 -4.53
CA SER A 380 5.57 -15.21 -3.76
C SER A 380 7.09 -15.03 -3.72
N LEU A 381 7.69 -14.70 -4.85
CA LEU A 381 9.12 -14.43 -4.97
C LEU A 381 9.57 -13.26 -4.07
N GLY A 382 8.84 -12.15 -4.10
CA GLY A 382 9.14 -10.95 -3.31
C GLY A 382 9.07 -11.23 -1.82
N GLU A 383 7.98 -11.83 -1.33
CA GLU A 383 7.81 -12.14 0.09
C GLU A 383 8.85 -13.16 0.61
N GLN A 384 9.15 -14.21 -0.18
CA GLN A 384 10.20 -15.18 0.21
C GLN A 384 11.59 -14.53 0.31
N ARG A 385 11.93 -13.60 -0.60
CA ARG A 385 13.19 -12.86 -0.53
C ARG A 385 13.30 -12.05 0.75
N VAL A 386 12.23 -11.33 1.13
CA VAL A 386 12.17 -10.56 2.38
C VAL A 386 12.37 -11.47 3.59
N LEU A 387 11.60 -12.58 3.68
CA LEU A 387 11.71 -13.54 4.79
C LEU A 387 13.09 -14.19 4.90
N ARG A 388 13.74 -14.50 3.78
CA ARG A 388 15.11 -15.05 3.78
C ARG A 388 16.14 -14.06 4.29
N LEU A 389 16.02 -12.79 3.91
CA LEU A 389 16.87 -11.73 4.44
C LEU A 389 16.65 -11.54 5.94
N ALA A 390 15.39 -11.56 6.41
CA ALA A 390 15.04 -11.49 7.82
C ALA A 390 15.66 -12.65 8.61
N ARG A 391 15.51 -13.89 8.12
CA ARG A 391 16.09 -15.09 8.72
C ARG A 391 17.60 -14.98 8.81
N LYS A 392 18.26 -14.66 7.70
CA LYS A 392 19.72 -14.50 7.71
C LYS A 392 20.18 -13.45 8.72
N ARG A 393 19.49 -12.32 8.79
CA ARG A 393 19.81 -11.29 9.78
C ARG A 393 19.65 -11.78 11.22
N ALA A 394 18.60 -12.54 11.50
CA ALA A 394 18.39 -13.15 12.84
C ALA A 394 19.47 -14.18 13.17
N GLU A 395 19.87 -15.04 12.21
CA GLU A 395 20.95 -16.01 12.32
C GLU A 395 22.31 -15.32 12.63
N ASP A 396 22.64 -14.26 11.91
CA ASP A 396 23.88 -13.50 12.10
C ASP A 396 23.93 -12.85 13.50
N LEU A 397 22.78 -12.32 13.98
CA LEU A 397 22.67 -11.76 15.33
C LEU A 397 22.77 -12.84 16.41
N LEU A 398 22.16 -14.02 16.21
CA LEU A 398 22.24 -15.15 17.13
C LEU A 398 23.68 -15.64 17.27
N ALA A 399 24.38 -15.83 16.17
CA ALA A 399 25.79 -16.24 16.18
C ALA A 399 26.68 -15.24 16.94
N ALA A 400 26.41 -13.94 16.80
CA ALA A 400 27.12 -12.90 17.53
C ALA A 400 26.88 -12.98 19.07
N VAL A 401 25.65 -13.26 19.48
CA VAL A 401 25.30 -13.44 20.89
C VAL A 401 25.96 -14.70 21.48
N GLU A 402 25.92 -15.83 20.75
CA GLU A 402 26.46 -17.12 21.19
C GLU A 402 28.00 -17.15 21.22
N SER A 403 28.66 -16.40 20.34
CA SER A 403 30.14 -16.29 20.37
C SER A 403 30.69 -15.38 21.44
N GLY A 404 29.85 -14.70 22.25
CA GLY A 404 30.28 -13.75 23.26
C GLY A 404 31.01 -12.53 22.68
N SER A 405 30.94 -12.30 21.39
CA SER A 405 31.57 -11.16 20.72
C SER A 405 30.81 -9.88 21.07
N GLU A 406 31.47 -8.94 21.79
CA GLU A 406 30.92 -7.62 22.16
C GLU A 406 30.60 -6.71 20.92
N ASN A 407 30.57 -7.22 19.72
CA ASN A 407 30.25 -6.50 18.50
C ASN A 407 28.73 -6.28 18.27
N GLY A 408 27.93 -6.29 19.36
CA GLY A 408 26.52 -5.86 19.37
C GLY A 408 26.30 -4.35 19.29
N LYS A 409 27.32 -3.52 19.10
CA LYS A 409 27.13 -2.14 18.63
C LYS A 409 26.79 -2.24 17.15
N GLY A 410 25.50 -2.09 16.84
CA GLY A 410 24.95 -2.17 15.53
C GLY A 410 25.87 -1.61 14.44
N SER A 411 26.51 -2.48 13.67
CA SER A 411 26.98 -2.08 12.37
C SER A 411 25.72 -1.73 11.58
N LEU A 412 25.53 -0.43 11.36
CA LEU A 412 24.60 0.07 10.34
C LEU A 412 24.75 -0.79 9.08
N PRO A 413 23.66 -1.09 8.37
CA PRO A 413 23.71 -1.82 7.12
C PRO A 413 24.82 -1.23 6.28
N ALA A 414 25.59 -2.08 5.59
CA ALA A 414 26.72 -1.70 4.78
C ALA A 414 26.33 -0.50 3.93
N GLN A 415 27.04 0.64 4.18
CA GLN A 415 26.97 1.87 3.43
C GLN A 415 25.70 2.75 3.62
N ALA A 416 25.42 3.17 4.86
CA ALA A 416 24.72 4.44 5.00
C ALA A 416 25.62 5.53 4.36
N GLN A 417 25.17 6.11 3.27
CA GLN A 417 25.87 7.18 2.57
C GLN A 417 25.30 8.53 2.99
N CYS A 418 26.13 9.57 2.94
CA CYS A 418 25.63 10.92 3.11
C CYS A 418 24.66 11.28 1.99
N ALA A 419 23.43 11.60 2.31
CA ALA A 419 22.37 11.90 1.34
C ALA A 419 22.68 13.07 0.39
N ASN A 420 23.66 13.92 0.74
CA ASN A 420 24.07 15.02 -0.13
C ASN A 420 25.29 14.72 -1.01
N CYS A 421 26.30 14.04 -0.48
CA CYS A 421 27.58 13.88 -1.18
C CYS A 421 28.00 12.42 -1.42
N GLY A 422 27.18 11.44 -1.03
CA GLY A 422 27.44 10.01 -1.26
C GLY A 422 28.56 9.38 -0.44
N LYS A 423 29.28 10.13 0.42
CA LYS A 423 30.41 9.59 1.20
C LYS A 423 29.93 8.57 2.24
N ALA A 424 30.52 7.37 2.20
CA ALA A 424 30.19 6.25 3.08
C ALA A 424 31.18 6.02 4.26
N SER A 425 32.34 6.67 4.25
CA SER A 425 33.47 6.32 5.12
C SER A 425 33.69 7.26 6.32
N VAL A 426 32.67 8.01 6.75
CA VAL A 426 32.75 8.96 7.88
C VAL A 426 31.58 8.75 8.84
N PRO A 427 31.72 9.10 10.14
CA PRO A 427 30.59 9.09 11.06
C PRO A 427 29.44 9.93 10.51
N LEU A 428 28.29 9.32 10.26
CA LEU A 428 27.10 9.99 9.73
C LEU A 428 26.22 10.48 10.87
N MET A 429 25.72 11.70 10.75
CA MET A 429 24.72 12.27 11.66
C MET A 429 23.33 12.12 11.04
N LEU A 430 22.39 11.61 11.82
CA LEU A 430 20.98 11.57 11.41
C LEU A 430 20.33 12.95 11.49
N CYS A 431 19.40 13.22 10.59
CA CYS A 431 18.55 14.40 10.69
C CYS A 431 17.79 14.39 12.03
N ALA A 432 18.00 15.40 12.85
CA ALA A 432 17.41 15.49 14.19
C ALA A 432 15.89 15.47 14.20
N ARG A 433 15.23 15.85 13.08
CA ARG A 433 13.78 15.93 12.96
C ARG A 433 13.12 14.62 12.52
N CYS A 434 13.57 14.01 11.42
CA CYS A 434 12.95 12.80 10.87
C CYS A 434 13.69 11.51 11.24
N ARG A 435 14.96 11.59 11.64
CA ARG A 435 15.88 10.48 11.95
C ARG A 435 16.02 9.42 10.84
N ALA A 436 15.49 9.67 9.64
CA ALA A 436 15.49 8.74 8.51
C ALA A 436 16.56 9.04 7.47
N THR A 437 17.23 10.19 7.52
CA THR A 437 18.22 10.62 6.53
C THR A 437 19.54 10.94 7.21
N SER A 438 20.66 10.46 6.66
CA SER A 438 22.00 10.60 7.23
C SER A 438 22.90 11.54 6.44
N TYR A 439 23.78 12.26 7.16
CA TYR A 439 24.70 13.25 6.60
C TYR A 439 26.08 13.15 7.22
N CYS A 440 27.14 13.35 6.42
CA CYS A 440 28.50 13.38 6.92
C CYS A 440 28.86 14.66 7.72
N GLY A 441 27.95 15.63 7.77
CA GLY A 441 28.13 16.88 8.52
C GLY A 441 27.00 17.87 8.24
N ARG A 442 26.96 18.93 9.08
CA ARG A 442 25.92 19.98 9.02
C ARG A 442 25.88 20.68 7.65
N ASN A 443 27.03 20.86 6.98
CA ASN A 443 27.07 21.50 5.67
C ASN A 443 26.32 20.69 4.61
N CYS A 444 26.46 19.35 4.63
CA CYS A 444 25.71 18.48 3.72
C CYS A 444 24.21 18.45 4.06
N GLN A 445 23.85 18.50 5.34
CA GLN A 445 22.46 18.60 5.74
C GLN A 445 21.81 19.92 5.27
N VAL A 446 22.50 21.03 5.37
CA VAL A 446 22.02 22.34 4.93
C VAL A 446 21.90 22.39 3.39
N ALA A 447 22.89 21.90 2.67
CA ALA A 447 22.88 21.85 1.21
C ALA A 447 21.73 21.00 0.65
N HIS A 448 21.41 19.87 1.29
CA HIS A 448 20.31 18.97 0.90
C HIS A 448 18.94 19.36 1.48
N PHE A 449 18.88 20.44 2.27
CA PHE A 449 17.67 20.76 3.03
C PHE A 449 16.46 21.12 2.14
N SER A 450 16.67 21.73 1.00
CA SER A 450 15.60 22.07 0.03
C SER A 450 14.87 20.84 -0.47
N GLU A 451 15.61 19.77 -0.76
CA GLU A 451 15.10 18.48 -1.23
C GLU A 451 14.57 17.64 -0.07
N HIS A 452 15.30 17.59 1.03
CA HIS A 452 14.94 16.82 2.21
C HIS A 452 13.71 17.38 2.98
N LYS A 453 13.43 18.66 2.90
CA LYS A 453 12.39 19.35 3.70
C LYS A 453 11.00 18.72 3.59
N VAL A 454 10.62 18.28 2.39
CA VAL A 454 9.31 17.66 2.13
C VAL A 454 9.25 16.27 2.77
N ILE A 455 10.24 15.43 2.49
CA ILE A 455 10.37 14.09 3.07
C ILE A 455 10.50 14.17 4.60
N CYS A 456 11.29 15.12 5.10
CA CYS A 456 11.46 15.35 6.53
C CYS A 456 10.16 15.68 7.27
N ARG A 457 9.28 16.46 6.65
CA ARG A 457 7.96 16.77 7.23
C ARG A 457 7.05 15.55 7.27
N ILE A 458 7.00 14.80 6.18
CA ILE A 458 6.18 13.59 6.06
C ILE A 458 6.64 12.52 7.06
N THR A 459 7.96 12.30 7.16
CA THR A 459 8.52 11.30 8.07
C THR A 459 8.45 11.74 9.53
N ALA A 460 8.59 13.03 9.82
CA ALA A 460 8.45 13.57 11.17
C ALA A 460 7.00 13.55 11.68
N SER A 461 6.01 13.73 10.81
CA SER A 461 4.58 13.61 11.17
C SER A 461 4.14 12.15 11.39
N ARG A 462 4.91 11.18 10.93
CA ARG A 462 4.72 9.75 11.24
C ARG A 462 5.41 9.33 12.55
N ASN A 463 6.26 10.17 13.10
CA ASN A 463 7.00 9.95 14.35
C ASN A 463 6.45 10.80 15.53
N VAL A 464 5.26 11.39 15.37
CA VAL A 464 4.53 12.10 16.45
C VAL A 464 3.28 11.31 16.85
#